data_4736811fcce60b5981585f5d6892c2c1
#
_entry.id   4736811fcce60b5981585f5d6892c2c1
#
_cell.length_a   1.000
_cell.length_b   1.000
_cell.length_c   1.000
_cell.angle_alpha   90.00
_cell.angle_beta   90.00
_cell.angle_gamma   90.00
#
_symmetry.space_group_name_H-M   'P 1'
#
loop_
_entity.id
_entity.type
_entity.pdbx_description
1 polymer ?
#
loop_
_entity_poly.entity_id
_entity_poly.type
_entity_poly.pdbx_seq_one_letter_code
_entity_poly.pdbx_strand_id
1 'polypeptide(L)'
;VLISAAIICFGIKQYRLANAELTGLLLACATGCFIAGYSVVDAIGTRSSGSAIAVYGVSTFSSAVLLAIYFQITNPSVLFSFHKEARNTLIYGGTASYLAYVIVLWACLHAPVAIISSLRETSLLFAIILGAVFLKEKITMFKIIMIVSILCGILLLRLG
;
A
#
# COMPACT_ATOMS: atom_id res chain seq x y z
N VAL A 1 3.24 -2.24 17.50
CA VAL A 1 3.83 -1.12 18.27
C VAL A 1 5.25 -0.82 17.80
N LEU A 2 6.17 -1.79 17.72
CA LEU A 2 7.57 -1.56 17.31
C LEU A 2 7.69 -1.05 15.87
N ILE A 3 6.96 -1.65 14.92
CA ILE A 3 6.95 -1.23 13.51
C ILE A 3 6.42 0.21 13.40
N SER A 4 5.33 0.51 14.07
CA SER A 4 4.75 1.86 14.07
C SER A 4 5.69 2.89 14.70
N ALA A 5 6.36 2.54 15.80
CA ALA A 5 7.36 3.40 16.44
C ALA A 5 8.56 3.66 15.52
N ALA A 6 9.05 2.64 14.81
CA ALA A 6 10.14 2.78 13.86
C ALA A 6 9.78 3.71 12.69
N ILE A 7 8.56 3.57 12.14
CA ILE A 7 8.06 4.43 11.06
C ILE A 7 7.87 5.88 11.53
N ILE A 8 7.34 6.08 12.74
CA ILE A 8 7.16 7.43 13.31
C ILE A 8 8.51 8.10 13.58
N CYS A 9 9.46 7.38 14.21
CA CYS A 9 10.83 7.90 14.42
C CYS A 9 11.52 8.27 13.10
N PHE A 10 11.28 7.46 12.07
CA PHE A 10 11.77 7.74 10.73
C PHE A 10 11.16 9.01 10.16
N GLY A 11 9.84 9.13 10.19
CA GLY A 11 9.13 10.31 9.70
C GLY A 11 9.62 11.60 10.36
N ILE A 12 9.79 11.59 11.69
CA ILE A 12 10.28 12.76 12.45
C ILE A 12 11.72 13.10 12.07
N LYS A 13 12.60 12.10 11.90
CA LYS A 13 14.00 12.35 11.52
C LYS A 13 14.11 12.87 10.09
N GLN A 14 13.34 12.31 9.16
CA GLN A 14 13.27 12.78 7.78
C GLN A 14 12.74 14.21 7.70
N TYR A 15 11.74 14.54 8.51
CA TYR A 15 11.21 15.90 8.63
C TYR A 15 12.28 16.91 9.07
N ARG A 16 13.11 16.55 10.07
CA ARG A 16 14.20 17.43 10.54
C ARG A 16 15.36 17.60 9.55
N LEU A 17 15.65 16.55 8.75
CA LEU A 17 16.79 16.56 7.82
C LEU A 17 16.47 17.18 6.46
N ALA A 18 15.22 17.15 6.03
CA ALA A 18 14.83 17.54 4.67
C ALA A 18 14.16 18.92 4.57
N ASN A 19 14.03 19.70 5.67
CA ASN A 19 13.15 20.89 5.69
C ASN A 19 11.76 20.57 5.10
N ALA A 20 11.26 19.35 5.34
CA ALA A 20 10.01 18.89 4.78
C ALA A 20 8.87 19.76 5.32
N GLU A 21 8.00 20.20 4.43
CA GLU A 21 6.84 21.01 4.80
C GLU A 21 5.91 20.20 5.72
N LEU A 22 5.43 20.82 6.78
CA LEU A 22 4.47 20.23 7.73
C LEU A 22 3.25 19.63 7.00
N THR A 23 2.85 20.24 5.90
CA THR A 23 1.79 19.79 5.00
C THR A 23 2.05 18.39 4.47
N GLY A 24 3.28 18.07 4.05
CA GLY A 24 3.63 16.72 3.57
C GLY A 24 3.50 15.66 4.66
N LEU A 25 3.90 15.98 5.90
CA LEU A 25 3.77 15.06 7.04
C LEU A 25 2.29 14.82 7.39
N LEU A 26 1.47 15.87 7.41
CA LEU A 26 0.04 15.77 7.68
C LEU A 26 -0.68 14.93 6.61
N LEU A 27 -0.34 15.15 5.33
CA LEU A 27 -0.88 14.36 4.22
C LEU A 27 -0.47 12.87 4.32
N ALA A 28 0.76 12.59 4.69
CA ALA A 28 1.23 11.22 4.90
C ALA A 28 0.48 10.53 6.06
N CYS A 29 0.28 11.23 7.17
CA CYS A 29 -0.51 10.71 8.29
C CYS A 29 -1.97 10.46 7.90
N ALA A 30 -2.59 11.41 7.20
CA ALA A 30 -3.96 11.25 6.71
C ALA A 30 -4.09 10.04 5.77
N THR A 31 -3.15 9.89 4.82
CA THR A 31 -3.10 8.72 3.91
C THR A 31 -2.98 7.42 4.71
N GLY A 32 -2.12 7.37 5.71
CA GLY A 32 -1.98 6.20 6.59
C GLY A 32 -3.28 5.84 7.33
N CYS A 33 -4.00 6.83 7.85
CA CYS A 33 -5.31 6.63 8.48
C CYS A 33 -6.35 6.07 7.49
N PHE A 34 -6.39 6.60 6.26
CA PHE A 34 -7.28 6.07 5.22
C PHE A 34 -6.93 4.64 4.82
N ILE A 35 -5.63 4.33 4.68
CA ILE A 35 -5.17 2.96 4.38
C ILE A 35 -5.59 2.00 5.49
N ALA A 36 -5.41 2.35 6.76
CA ALA A 36 -5.85 1.54 7.88
C ALA A 36 -7.37 1.35 7.88
N GLY A 37 -8.12 2.42 7.65
CA GLY A 37 -9.58 2.41 7.60
C GLY A 37 -10.11 1.46 6.53
N TYR A 38 -9.73 1.65 5.27
CA TYR A 38 -10.23 0.78 4.20
C TYR A 38 -9.76 -0.68 4.36
N SER A 39 -8.56 -0.92 4.89
CA SER A 39 -8.08 -2.29 5.11
C SER A 39 -8.93 -3.05 6.13
N VAL A 40 -9.40 -2.37 7.18
CA VAL A 40 -10.30 -2.96 8.18
C VAL A 40 -11.68 -3.22 7.58
N VAL A 41 -12.24 -2.25 6.84
CA VAL A 41 -13.55 -2.38 6.19
C VAL A 41 -13.54 -3.54 5.18
N ASP A 42 -12.51 -3.61 4.34
CA ASP A 42 -12.34 -4.69 3.36
C ASP A 42 -12.21 -6.06 4.02
N ALA A 43 -11.47 -6.15 5.14
CA ALA A 43 -11.33 -7.40 5.89
C ALA A 43 -12.66 -7.85 6.53
N ILE A 44 -13.42 -6.91 7.11
CA ILE A 44 -14.76 -7.22 7.65
C ILE A 44 -15.71 -7.64 6.53
N GLY A 45 -15.73 -6.90 5.43
CA GLY A 45 -16.55 -7.22 4.26
C GLY A 45 -16.24 -8.60 3.70
N THR A 46 -14.95 -8.93 3.58
CA THR A 46 -14.48 -10.22 3.08
C THR A 46 -14.90 -11.37 4.00
N ARG A 47 -14.80 -11.18 5.32
CA ARG A 47 -15.24 -12.18 6.31
C ARG A 47 -16.76 -12.37 6.30
N SER A 48 -17.51 -11.29 6.14
CA SER A 48 -18.97 -11.33 6.11
C SER A 48 -19.52 -12.00 4.85
N SER A 49 -18.87 -11.77 3.71
CA SER A 49 -19.29 -12.34 2.41
C SER A 49 -18.71 -13.72 2.13
N GLY A 50 -17.63 -14.11 2.80
CA GLY A 50 -16.89 -15.34 2.52
C GLY A 50 -16.12 -15.36 1.18
N SER A 51 -16.12 -14.24 0.43
CA SER A 51 -15.51 -14.16 -0.89
C SER A 51 -14.66 -12.90 -1.07
N ALA A 52 -13.33 -13.06 -1.08
CA ALA A 52 -12.40 -11.99 -1.33
C ALA A 52 -12.56 -11.36 -2.73
N ILE A 53 -12.83 -12.20 -3.73
CA ILE A 53 -12.98 -11.77 -5.13
C ILE A 53 -14.22 -10.88 -5.29
N ALA A 54 -15.34 -11.27 -4.68
CA ALA A 54 -16.59 -10.51 -4.78
C ALA A 54 -16.46 -9.13 -4.13
N VAL A 55 -15.93 -9.07 -2.90
CA VAL A 55 -15.77 -7.80 -2.17
C VAL A 55 -14.83 -6.86 -2.87
N TYR A 56 -13.66 -7.35 -3.25
CA TYR A 56 -12.68 -6.50 -3.93
C TYR A 56 -13.11 -6.12 -5.35
N GLY A 57 -13.83 -7.01 -6.05
CA GLY A 57 -14.40 -6.72 -7.34
C GLY A 57 -15.41 -5.57 -7.29
N VAL A 58 -16.34 -5.61 -6.34
CA VAL A 58 -17.33 -4.54 -6.13
C VAL A 58 -16.66 -3.24 -5.71
N SER A 59 -15.72 -3.29 -4.78
CA SER A 59 -14.97 -2.12 -4.30
C SER A 59 -14.17 -1.46 -5.43
N THR A 60 -13.45 -2.25 -6.22
CA THR A 60 -12.67 -1.76 -7.37
C THR A 60 -13.58 -1.19 -8.46
N PHE A 61 -14.69 -1.86 -8.77
CA PHE A 61 -15.66 -1.39 -9.75
C PHE A 61 -16.27 -0.05 -9.32
N SER A 62 -16.72 0.06 -8.08
CA SER A 62 -17.27 1.31 -7.53
C SER A 62 -16.25 2.45 -7.59
N SER A 63 -15.02 2.19 -7.22
CA SER A 63 -13.93 3.17 -7.28
C SER A 63 -13.63 3.60 -8.71
N ALA A 64 -13.62 2.65 -9.65
CA ALA A 64 -13.40 2.94 -11.07
C ALA A 64 -14.52 3.82 -11.66
N VAL A 65 -15.78 3.55 -11.30
CA VAL A 65 -16.94 4.37 -11.74
C VAL A 65 -16.84 5.78 -11.18
N LEU A 66 -16.57 5.93 -9.88
CA LEU A 66 -16.43 7.25 -9.26
C LEU A 66 -15.27 8.05 -9.87
N LEU A 67 -14.13 7.39 -10.13
CA LEU A 67 -12.99 8.01 -10.77
C LEU A 67 -13.28 8.43 -12.22
N ALA A 68 -13.98 7.59 -12.97
CA ALA A 68 -14.40 7.89 -14.33
C ALA A 68 -15.34 9.12 -14.37
N ILE A 69 -16.31 9.19 -13.47
CA ILE A 69 -17.21 10.34 -13.33
C ILE A 69 -16.40 11.61 -12.98
N TYR A 70 -15.50 11.52 -12.05
CA TYR A 70 -14.63 12.63 -11.66
C TYR A 70 -13.81 13.17 -12.84
N PHE A 71 -13.15 12.30 -13.60
CA PHE A 71 -12.36 12.71 -14.78
C PHE A 71 -13.24 13.21 -15.92
N GLN A 72 -14.43 12.65 -16.10
CA GLN A 72 -15.38 13.15 -17.10
C GLN A 72 -15.75 14.62 -16.84
N ILE A 73 -15.90 15.02 -15.56
CA ILE A 73 -16.28 16.38 -15.18
C ILE A 73 -15.06 17.33 -15.21
N THR A 74 -13.89 16.85 -14.79
CA THR A 74 -12.72 17.73 -14.57
C THR A 74 -11.84 17.84 -15.81
N ASN A 75 -11.54 16.71 -16.49
CA ASN A 75 -10.63 16.65 -17.64
C ASN A 75 -10.97 15.46 -18.56
N PRO A 76 -11.91 15.60 -19.47
CA PRO A 76 -12.35 14.49 -20.35
C PRO A 76 -11.25 13.98 -21.29
N SER A 77 -10.27 14.83 -21.63
CA SER A 77 -9.12 14.45 -22.48
C SER A 77 -8.22 13.38 -21.88
N VAL A 78 -8.16 13.30 -20.56
CA VAL A 78 -7.32 12.31 -19.84
C VAL A 78 -7.82 10.90 -20.12
N LEU A 79 -9.13 10.67 -20.10
CA LEU A 79 -9.73 9.35 -20.37
C LEU A 79 -9.40 8.81 -21.77
N PHE A 80 -9.32 9.69 -22.77
CA PHE A 80 -8.99 9.31 -24.14
C PHE A 80 -7.50 9.08 -24.35
N SER A 81 -6.64 9.82 -23.66
CA SER A 81 -5.18 9.65 -23.74
C SER A 81 -4.70 8.35 -23.12
N PHE A 82 -5.33 7.89 -22.02
CA PHE A 82 -5.02 6.61 -21.37
C PHE A 82 -5.19 5.41 -22.29
N HIS A 83 -6.12 5.46 -23.24
CA HIS A 83 -6.41 4.31 -24.08
C HIS A 83 -5.29 3.96 -25.06
N LYS A 84 -4.48 4.91 -25.49
CA LYS A 84 -3.51 4.73 -26.58
C LYS A 84 -2.07 4.44 -26.10
N GLU A 85 -1.61 5.12 -25.05
CA GLU A 85 -0.20 5.03 -24.61
C GLU A 85 0.01 4.10 -23.42
N ALA A 86 -0.96 4.01 -22.53
CA ALA A 86 -0.82 3.27 -21.28
C ALA A 86 -1.53 1.91 -21.24
N ARG A 87 -2.14 1.47 -22.35
CA ARG A 87 -2.96 0.25 -22.37
C ARG A 87 -2.24 -1.00 -21.83
N ASN A 88 -1.01 -1.23 -22.26
CA ASN A 88 -0.27 -2.40 -21.79
C ASN A 88 0.07 -2.30 -20.30
N THR A 89 0.49 -1.13 -19.85
CA THR A 89 0.78 -0.87 -18.42
C THR A 89 -0.48 -1.00 -17.57
N LEU A 90 -1.63 -0.52 -18.06
CA LEU A 90 -2.91 -0.66 -17.38
C LEU A 90 -3.35 -2.12 -17.25
N ILE A 91 -3.22 -2.91 -18.32
CA ILE A 91 -3.62 -4.32 -18.29
C ILE A 91 -2.69 -5.11 -17.38
N TYR A 92 -1.38 -5.06 -17.59
CA TYR A 92 -0.43 -5.86 -16.79
C TYR A 92 -0.31 -5.34 -15.36
N GLY A 93 -0.19 -4.04 -15.15
CA GLY A 93 -0.10 -3.44 -13.81
C GLY A 93 -1.41 -3.55 -13.03
N GLY A 94 -2.54 -3.31 -13.69
CA GLY A 94 -3.86 -3.42 -13.07
C GLY A 94 -4.21 -4.86 -12.67
N THR A 95 -3.98 -5.83 -13.56
CA THR A 95 -4.22 -7.25 -13.24
C THR A 95 -3.29 -7.75 -12.14
N ALA A 96 -2.00 -7.40 -12.18
CA ALA A 96 -1.05 -7.79 -11.13
C ALA A 96 -1.43 -7.18 -9.77
N SER A 97 -1.81 -5.92 -9.73
CA SER A 97 -2.26 -5.23 -8.51
C SER A 97 -3.56 -5.84 -7.97
N TYR A 98 -4.52 -6.13 -8.84
CA TYR A 98 -5.78 -6.76 -8.47
C TYR A 98 -5.54 -8.13 -7.84
N LEU A 99 -4.77 -8.99 -8.51
CA LEU A 99 -4.45 -10.33 -8.00
C LEU A 99 -3.71 -10.28 -6.68
N ALA A 100 -2.72 -9.41 -6.54
CA ALA A 100 -1.97 -9.24 -5.30
C ALA A 100 -2.89 -8.88 -4.12
N TYR A 101 -3.84 -7.96 -4.34
CA TYR A 101 -4.74 -7.55 -3.27
C TYR A 101 -5.82 -8.59 -2.95
N VAL A 102 -6.34 -9.31 -3.95
CA VAL A 102 -7.26 -10.45 -3.74
C VAL A 102 -6.62 -11.52 -2.88
N ILE A 103 -5.33 -11.82 -3.10
CA ILE A 103 -4.58 -12.79 -2.27
C ILE A 103 -4.49 -12.30 -0.82
N VAL A 104 -4.25 -11.01 -0.59
CA VAL A 104 -4.24 -10.41 0.74
C VAL A 104 -5.60 -10.56 1.43
N LEU A 105 -6.69 -10.24 0.74
CA LEU A 105 -8.04 -10.38 1.29
C LEU A 105 -8.44 -11.83 1.52
N TRP A 106 -8.03 -12.73 0.64
CA TRP A 106 -8.22 -14.17 0.85
C TRP A 106 -7.50 -14.65 2.11
N ALA A 107 -6.27 -14.19 2.34
CA ALA A 107 -5.54 -14.49 3.56
C ALA A 107 -6.25 -13.96 4.82
N CYS A 108 -6.95 -12.80 4.73
CA CYS A 108 -7.75 -12.25 5.83
C CYS A 108 -8.95 -13.12 6.25
N LEU A 109 -9.37 -14.07 5.41
CA LEU A 109 -10.37 -15.09 5.79
C LEU A 109 -9.81 -16.11 6.79
N HIS A 110 -8.50 -16.37 6.74
CA HIS A 110 -7.85 -17.47 7.46
C HIS A 110 -6.94 -17.00 8.61
N ALA A 111 -6.59 -15.71 8.65
CA ALA A 111 -5.68 -15.16 9.65
C ALA A 111 -6.11 -13.76 10.14
N PRO A 112 -5.63 -13.33 11.31
CA PRO A 112 -5.87 -11.98 11.82
C PRO A 112 -5.30 -10.90 10.87
N VAL A 113 -6.06 -9.83 10.66
CA VAL A 113 -5.68 -8.71 9.78
C VAL A 113 -4.33 -8.11 10.16
N ALA A 114 -4.02 -8.05 11.45
CA ALA A 114 -2.74 -7.52 11.95
C ALA A 114 -1.53 -8.30 11.45
N ILE A 115 -1.62 -9.64 11.40
CA ILE A 115 -0.53 -10.50 10.90
C ILE A 115 -0.35 -10.29 9.39
N ILE A 116 -1.44 -10.23 8.64
CA ILE A 116 -1.41 -10.06 7.18
C ILE A 116 -0.87 -8.68 6.81
N SER A 117 -1.31 -7.63 7.52
CA SER A 117 -0.76 -6.28 7.32
C SER A 117 0.73 -6.23 7.60
N SER A 118 1.21 -6.90 8.65
CA SER A 118 2.64 -6.97 8.95
C SER A 118 3.44 -7.72 7.88
N LEU A 119 2.89 -8.81 7.34
CA LEU A 119 3.49 -9.53 6.21
C LEU A 119 3.55 -8.66 4.95
N ARG A 120 2.53 -7.83 4.71
CA ARG A 120 2.51 -6.89 3.59
C ARG A 120 3.65 -5.88 3.66
N GLU A 121 4.05 -5.48 4.87
CA GLU A 121 5.21 -4.57 5.05
C GLU A 121 6.53 -5.19 4.56
N THR A 122 6.63 -6.53 4.43
CA THR A 122 7.81 -7.15 3.81
C THR A 122 7.97 -6.77 2.34
N SER A 123 6.91 -6.34 1.67
CA SER A 123 7.00 -5.85 0.29
C SER A 123 7.92 -4.62 0.14
N LEU A 124 8.06 -3.82 1.21
CA LEU A 124 9.01 -2.72 1.26
C LEU A 124 10.46 -3.19 1.10
N LEU A 125 10.80 -4.37 1.63
CA LEU A 125 12.12 -4.96 1.48
C LEU A 125 12.42 -5.24 0.01
N PHE A 126 11.46 -5.87 -0.68
CA PHE A 126 11.59 -6.13 -2.12
C PHE A 126 11.66 -4.84 -2.93
N ALA A 127 10.86 -3.82 -2.57
CA ALA A 127 10.92 -2.52 -3.23
C ALA A 127 12.29 -1.84 -3.08
N ILE A 128 12.91 -1.90 -1.89
CA ILE A 128 14.24 -1.35 -1.65
C ILE A 128 15.31 -2.13 -2.42
N ILE A 129 15.24 -3.46 -2.44
CA ILE A 129 16.18 -4.31 -3.19
C ILE A 129 16.06 -4.03 -4.69
N LEU A 130 14.84 -3.98 -5.23
CA LEU A 130 14.59 -3.67 -6.63
C LEU A 130 15.07 -2.26 -6.99
N GLY A 131 14.81 -1.27 -6.14
CA GLY A 131 15.31 0.10 -6.31
C GLY A 131 16.84 0.16 -6.34
N ALA A 132 17.51 -0.59 -5.45
CA ALA A 132 18.97 -0.65 -5.43
C ALA A 132 19.55 -1.35 -6.66
N VAL A 133 18.94 -2.47 -7.11
CA VAL A 133 19.45 -3.27 -8.23
C VAL A 133 19.13 -2.63 -9.58
N PHE A 134 17.87 -2.21 -9.81
CA PHE A 134 17.44 -1.70 -11.12
C PHE A 134 17.69 -0.20 -11.29
N LEU A 135 17.44 0.61 -10.25
CA LEU A 135 17.63 2.05 -10.30
C LEU A 135 19.03 2.49 -9.83
N LYS A 136 19.88 1.54 -9.36
CA LYS A 136 21.21 1.82 -8.81
C LYS A 136 21.19 2.88 -7.70
N GLU A 137 20.10 2.91 -6.92
CA GLU A 137 19.97 3.82 -5.78
C GLU A 137 20.95 3.45 -4.68
N LYS A 138 21.59 4.45 -4.08
CA LYS A 138 22.48 4.22 -2.92
C LYS A 138 21.65 3.74 -1.72
N ILE A 139 22.00 2.58 -1.18
CA ILE A 139 21.41 2.09 0.06
C ILE A 139 22.03 2.89 1.21
N THR A 140 21.26 3.79 1.77
CA THR A 140 21.69 4.57 2.94
C THR A 140 21.61 3.67 4.18
N MET A 141 22.56 3.80 5.14
CA MET A 141 22.53 3.10 6.44
C MET A 141 21.16 3.15 7.12
N PHE A 142 20.44 4.22 6.88
CA PHE A 142 19.10 4.43 7.41
C PHE A 142 18.04 3.50 6.78
N LYS A 143 18.13 3.20 5.48
CA LYS A 143 17.28 2.20 4.80
C LYS A 143 17.54 0.80 5.40
N ILE A 144 18.78 0.49 5.77
CA ILE A 144 19.14 -0.79 6.41
C ILE A 144 18.52 -0.90 7.81
N ILE A 145 18.60 0.15 8.62
CA ILE A 145 18.00 0.16 9.97
C ILE A 145 16.47 -0.04 9.89
N MET A 146 15.80 0.56 8.93
CA MET A 146 14.37 0.33 8.70
C MET A 146 14.07 -1.13 8.37
N ILE A 147 14.83 -1.73 7.46
CA ILE A 147 14.69 -3.14 7.08
C ILE A 147 14.80 -4.03 8.32
N VAL A 148 15.84 -3.84 9.11
CA VAL A 148 16.08 -4.63 10.34
C VAL A 148 14.93 -4.45 11.34
N SER A 149 14.45 -3.21 11.52
CA SER A 149 13.33 -2.93 12.44
C SER A 149 12.03 -3.61 12.00
N ILE A 150 11.73 -3.62 10.70
CA ILE A 150 10.55 -4.29 10.15
C ILE A 150 10.66 -5.80 10.35
N LEU A 151 11.81 -6.40 10.03
CA LEU A 151 12.06 -7.84 10.22
C LEU A 151 11.95 -8.25 11.68
N CYS A 152 12.54 -7.49 12.60
CA CYS A 152 12.40 -7.74 14.04
C CYS A 152 10.94 -7.67 14.50
N GLY A 153 10.17 -6.69 14.00
CA GLY A 153 8.75 -6.56 14.33
C GLY A 153 7.92 -7.76 13.86
N ILE A 154 8.20 -8.28 12.67
CA ILE A 154 7.53 -9.47 12.13
C ILE A 154 7.89 -10.73 12.91
N LEU A 155 9.19 -10.90 13.26
CA LEU A 155 9.65 -12.04 14.08
C LEU A 155 8.97 -12.04 15.46
N LEU A 156 8.86 -10.89 16.10
CA LEU A 156 8.19 -10.77 17.40
C LEU A 156 6.69 -11.08 17.32
N LEU A 157 6.03 -10.73 16.20
CA LEU A 157 4.62 -11.08 15.97
C LEU A 157 4.41 -12.58 15.77
N ARG A 158 5.43 -13.31 15.32
CA ARG A 158 5.36 -14.76 15.12
C ARG A 158 5.63 -15.55 16.41
N LEU A 159 6.37 -14.96 17.33
CA LEU A 159 6.77 -15.61 18.59
C LEU A 159 5.80 -15.37 19.75
N GLY A 160 4.91 -14.39 19.66
CA GLY A 160 3.86 -14.07 20.63
C GLY A 160 2.48 -14.46 20.16
#